data_3bfb12921a2eb54617fe365e096c2b3d
#
_entry.id   3bfb12921a2eb54617fe365e096c2b3d
#
_cell.length_a   1.000
_cell.length_b   1.000
_cell.length_c   1.000
_cell.angle_alpha   90.00
_cell.angle_beta   90.00
_cell.angle_gamma   90.00
#
_symmetry.space_group_name_H-M   'P 1'
#
loop_
_entity.id
_entity.type
_entity.pdbx_description
1 polymer ?
#
loop_
_entity_poly.entity_id
_entity_poly.type
_entity_poly.pdbx_seq_one_letter_code
_entity_poly.pdbx_strand_id
1 'polypeptide(L)'
;MSPNTDGHPHDSESGEQPADRAAGTGHPRGREYREAPLVVTWEVSRACDLACDHCRADATPERCADELNLREARALFEDVADFSPRPFLVLSGGDPLKRPDLFELLDTAVDVGVTPSITPATTERLDRETIERFAEVGVGRLALSLDGATAASHDRFRGEEGTYEAAMRAAEIARDLDLSIQINTTVTAATAGELPEIGRIVAELDAAMWEVFFL
;
A
#
# COMPACT_ATOMS: atom_id res chain seq x y z
N MET A 1 -39.13 -51.95 -51.58
CA MET A 1 -39.72 -52.67 -50.50
C MET A 1 -39.16 -52.17 -49.20
N SER A 2 -39.88 -51.28 -48.62
CA SER A 2 -39.73 -50.88 -47.15
C SER A 2 -40.30 -52.03 -46.30
N PRO A 3 -40.24 -52.06 -44.96
CA PRO A 3 -39.80 -51.10 -43.95
C PRO A 3 -38.97 -51.73 -42.87
N ASN A 4 -38.41 -50.99 -41.93
CA ASN A 4 -38.86 -51.06 -40.54
C ASN A 4 -38.29 -49.91 -39.65
N THR A 5 -39.21 -49.29 -39.03
CA THR A 5 -39.08 -48.35 -37.95
C THR A 5 -38.84 -49.08 -36.62
N ASP A 6 -37.86 -48.72 -35.83
CA ASP A 6 -37.94 -48.95 -34.40
C ASP A 6 -37.26 -47.79 -33.68
N GLY A 7 -38.07 -47.04 -32.94
CA GLY A 7 -37.65 -45.95 -32.07
C GLY A 7 -37.13 -46.47 -30.76
N HIS A 8 -36.09 -45.83 -30.23
CA HIS A 8 -35.67 -45.99 -28.83
C HIS A 8 -35.75 -44.63 -28.14
N PRO A 9 -36.23 -44.62 -26.90
CA PRO A 9 -36.39 -43.39 -26.16
C PRO A 9 -35.04 -42.88 -25.63
N HIS A 10 -34.84 -41.55 -25.78
CA HIS A 10 -33.73 -40.85 -25.15
C HIS A 10 -34.02 -40.71 -23.66
N ASP A 11 -33.25 -41.40 -22.85
CA ASP A 11 -33.07 -41.12 -21.43
C ASP A 11 -32.26 -39.85 -21.28
N SER A 12 -32.86 -38.83 -20.69
CA SER A 12 -32.22 -37.59 -20.29
C SER A 12 -31.50 -37.78 -18.96
N GLU A 13 -30.24 -38.13 -19.00
CA GLU A 13 -29.38 -38.01 -17.82
C GLU A 13 -28.96 -36.56 -17.64
N SER A 14 -29.49 -35.95 -16.61
CA SER A 14 -29.06 -34.66 -16.06
C SER A 14 -27.69 -34.82 -15.40
N GLY A 15 -26.63 -34.53 -16.18
CA GLY A 15 -25.27 -34.42 -15.65
C GLY A 15 -25.13 -33.12 -14.85
N GLU A 16 -25.09 -33.24 -13.54
CA GLU A 16 -24.61 -32.19 -12.66
C GLU A 16 -23.14 -31.91 -12.98
N GLN A 17 -22.87 -30.73 -13.51
CA GLN A 17 -21.51 -30.22 -13.66
C GLN A 17 -20.97 -29.85 -12.27
N PRO A 18 -19.76 -30.27 -11.89
CA PRO A 18 -19.14 -29.83 -10.64
C PRO A 18 -18.85 -28.33 -10.70
N ALA A 19 -19.31 -27.63 -9.67
CA ALA A 19 -19.06 -26.23 -9.47
C ALA A 19 -17.54 -25.91 -9.54
N ASP A 20 -17.17 -25.17 -10.58
CA ASP A 20 -15.84 -24.63 -10.78
C ASP A 20 -15.53 -23.63 -9.66
N ARG A 21 -14.73 -24.08 -8.69
CA ARG A 21 -14.13 -23.20 -7.68
C ARG A 21 -12.96 -22.48 -8.32
N ALA A 22 -13.25 -21.52 -9.20
CA ALA A 22 -12.27 -20.54 -9.60
C ALA A 22 -11.96 -19.63 -8.39
N ALA A 23 -10.80 -19.86 -7.80
CA ALA A 23 -10.20 -18.91 -6.87
C ALA A 23 -10.10 -17.56 -7.58
N GLY A 24 -10.95 -16.62 -7.17
CA GLY A 24 -11.05 -15.32 -7.80
C GLY A 24 -9.80 -14.49 -7.52
N THR A 25 -8.90 -14.41 -8.48
CA THR A 25 -8.01 -13.25 -8.62
C THR A 25 -8.89 -12.09 -9.10
N GLY A 26 -9.63 -11.51 -8.16
CA GLY A 26 -10.60 -10.47 -8.46
C GLY A 26 -9.89 -9.15 -8.76
N HIS A 27 -9.57 -8.89 -10.01
CA HIS A 27 -9.61 -7.52 -10.49
C HIS A 27 -11.02 -7.01 -10.20
N PRO A 28 -11.19 -5.82 -9.60
CA PRO A 28 -12.51 -5.24 -9.36
C PRO A 28 -13.18 -4.93 -10.72
N ARG A 29 -13.83 -5.94 -11.28
CA ARG A 29 -14.66 -5.77 -12.46
C ARG A 29 -15.89 -4.97 -12.04
N GLY A 30 -15.92 -3.71 -12.40
CA GLY A 30 -17.10 -2.86 -12.19
C GLY A 30 -16.85 -1.51 -11.54
N ARG A 31 -15.60 -1.14 -11.21
CA ARG A 31 -15.35 0.21 -10.74
C ARG A 31 -15.32 1.18 -11.92
N GLU A 32 -16.28 2.08 -11.99
CA GLU A 32 -16.24 3.17 -12.94
C GLU A 32 -15.35 4.30 -12.38
N TYR A 33 -14.10 4.35 -12.82
CA TYR A 33 -13.14 5.40 -12.42
C TYR A 33 -13.56 6.82 -12.82
N ARG A 34 -14.70 6.95 -13.50
CA ARG A 34 -15.32 8.25 -13.80
C ARG A 34 -16.02 8.85 -12.58
N GLU A 35 -16.44 8.01 -11.64
CA GLU A 35 -17.23 8.41 -10.49
C GLU A 35 -16.37 8.53 -9.23
N ALA A 36 -15.30 7.73 -9.10
CA ALA A 36 -14.40 7.78 -7.97
C ALA A 36 -12.98 7.34 -8.34
N PRO A 37 -11.93 7.98 -7.78
CA PRO A 37 -10.55 7.49 -7.93
C PRO A 37 -10.38 6.15 -7.21
N LEU A 38 -9.35 5.39 -7.59
CA LEU A 38 -8.96 4.18 -6.86
C LEU A 38 -8.18 4.53 -5.60
N VAL A 39 -7.25 5.48 -5.74
CA VAL A 39 -6.33 5.91 -4.68
C VAL A 39 -6.31 7.43 -4.65
N VAL A 40 -6.34 7.98 -3.46
CA VAL A 40 -6.01 9.38 -3.18
C VAL A 40 -4.73 9.37 -2.37
N THR A 41 -3.67 9.92 -2.92
CA THR A 41 -2.39 10.08 -2.21
C THR A 41 -2.22 11.54 -1.82
N TRP A 42 -2.07 11.79 -0.54
CA TRP A 42 -1.78 13.11 -0.02
C TRP A 42 -0.35 13.16 0.54
N GLU A 43 0.48 14.02 -0.02
CA GLU A 43 1.80 14.34 0.51
C GLU A 43 1.61 15.33 1.67
N VAL A 44 1.50 14.79 2.89
CA VAL A 44 1.14 15.54 4.10
C VAL A 44 2.23 16.52 4.54
N SER A 45 3.47 16.27 4.15
CA SER A 45 4.64 17.12 4.37
C SER A 45 5.71 16.83 3.33
N ARG A 46 6.49 17.84 2.97
CA ARG A 46 7.73 17.65 2.18
C ARG A 46 8.96 17.44 3.05
N ALA A 47 8.84 17.63 4.38
CA ALA A 47 9.95 17.43 5.29
C ALA A 47 10.39 15.96 5.34
N CYS A 48 11.68 15.71 5.23
CA CYS A 48 12.28 14.39 5.37
C CYS A 48 13.70 14.52 5.91
N ASP A 49 14.15 13.51 6.68
CA ASP A 49 15.53 13.42 7.13
C ASP A 49 16.41 12.64 6.13
N LEU A 50 15.81 11.96 5.14
CA LEU A 50 16.52 11.29 4.05
C LEU A 50 16.70 12.22 2.84
N ALA A 51 17.76 11.98 2.06
CA ALA A 51 18.10 12.72 0.85
C ALA A 51 18.25 11.76 -0.36
N CYS A 52 17.19 10.98 -0.62
CA CYS A 52 17.20 9.97 -1.69
C CYS A 52 17.30 10.62 -3.08
N ASP A 53 18.21 10.21 -3.93
CA ASP A 53 18.41 10.74 -5.29
C ASP A 53 17.16 10.62 -6.19
N HIS A 54 16.31 9.64 -5.94
CA HIS A 54 15.09 9.32 -6.68
C HIS A 54 13.82 9.95 -6.05
N CYS A 55 13.97 10.87 -5.09
CA CYS A 55 12.84 11.37 -4.30
C CYS A 55 11.78 12.06 -5.18
N ARG A 56 10.61 11.41 -5.34
CA ARG A 56 9.48 11.95 -6.11
C ARG A 56 8.87 13.19 -5.46
N ALA A 57 8.88 13.26 -4.12
CA ALA A 57 8.31 14.36 -3.36
C ALA A 57 9.21 15.60 -3.35
N ASP A 58 10.43 15.50 -3.92
CA ASP A 58 11.44 16.57 -3.85
C ASP A 58 11.55 17.07 -2.39
N ALA A 59 11.81 16.13 -1.49
CA ALA A 59 11.78 16.35 -0.05
C ALA A 59 12.82 17.39 0.40
N THR A 60 12.47 18.11 1.46
CA THR A 60 13.30 19.15 2.07
C THR A 60 13.51 18.84 3.54
N PRO A 61 14.58 19.35 4.21
CA PRO A 61 14.78 19.09 5.63
C PRO A 61 13.68 19.67 6.53
N GLU A 62 13.02 20.74 6.08
CA GLU A 62 12.02 21.48 6.85
C GLU A 62 10.65 21.45 6.17
N ARG A 63 9.61 21.63 6.99
CA ARG A 63 8.22 21.70 6.53
C ARG A 63 7.94 22.97 5.73
N CYS A 64 7.02 22.85 4.76
CA CYS A 64 6.49 24.00 4.05
C CYS A 64 5.43 24.72 4.89
N ALA A 65 5.35 26.04 4.75
CA ALA A 65 4.39 26.85 5.52
C ALA A 65 2.94 26.72 5.02
N ASP A 66 2.76 26.23 3.79
CA ASP A 66 1.49 26.09 3.07
C ASP A 66 0.93 24.64 3.11
N GLU A 67 1.46 23.78 3.99
CA GLU A 67 0.84 22.47 4.25
C GLU A 67 -0.57 22.64 4.83
N LEU A 68 -1.52 21.81 4.38
CA LEU A 68 -2.88 21.85 4.90
C LEU A 68 -2.89 21.69 6.42
N ASN A 69 -3.62 22.55 7.10
CA ASN A 69 -3.84 22.43 8.54
C ASN A 69 -4.93 21.37 8.84
N LEU A 70 -5.13 21.04 10.11
CA LEU A 70 -6.06 20.00 10.55
C LEU A 70 -7.51 20.24 10.06
N ARG A 71 -7.98 21.49 10.04
CA ARG A 71 -9.33 21.84 9.56
C ARG A 71 -9.49 21.58 8.05
N GLU A 72 -8.47 21.94 7.28
CA GLU A 72 -8.44 21.71 5.83
C GLU A 72 -8.29 20.22 5.51
N ALA A 73 -7.47 19.50 6.28
CA ALA A 73 -7.35 18.07 6.20
C ALA A 73 -8.67 17.35 6.48
N ARG A 74 -9.41 17.80 7.49
CA ARG A 74 -10.74 17.24 7.79
C ARG A 74 -11.69 17.39 6.62
N ALA A 75 -11.74 18.56 5.99
CA ALA A 75 -12.56 18.76 4.80
C ALA A 75 -12.16 17.82 3.65
N LEU A 76 -10.85 17.64 3.42
CA LEU A 76 -10.34 16.67 2.45
C LEU A 76 -10.81 15.24 2.78
N PHE A 77 -10.74 14.83 4.04
CA PHE A 77 -11.16 13.49 4.45
C PHE A 77 -12.67 13.27 4.32
N GLU A 78 -13.47 14.30 4.62
CA GLU A 78 -14.92 14.29 4.40
C GLU A 78 -15.24 14.13 2.90
N ASP A 79 -14.56 14.86 2.02
CA ASP A 79 -14.70 14.71 0.56
C ASP A 79 -14.28 13.29 0.08
N VAL A 80 -13.21 12.71 0.68
CA VAL A 80 -12.78 11.33 0.37
C VAL A 80 -13.82 10.31 0.86
N ALA A 81 -14.45 10.56 2.01
CA ALA A 81 -15.47 9.69 2.58
C ALA A 81 -16.75 9.64 1.72
N ASP A 82 -17.06 10.72 1.02
CA ASP A 82 -18.27 10.86 0.20
C ASP A 82 -18.19 10.09 -1.13
N PHE A 83 -17.01 9.69 -1.58
CA PHE A 83 -16.89 8.87 -2.78
C PHE A 83 -17.53 7.49 -2.62
N SER A 84 -18.19 7.01 -3.68
CA SER A 84 -18.74 5.66 -3.77
C SER A 84 -18.37 5.01 -5.13
N PRO A 85 -17.53 3.98 -5.14
CA PRO A 85 -16.86 3.36 -4.00
C PRO A 85 -15.76 4.27 -3.41
N ARG A 86 -15.54 4.15 -2.10
CA ARG A 86 -14.52 4.95 -1.41
C ARG A 86 -13.12 4.59 -1.91
N PRO A 87 -12.25 5.57 -2.20
CA PRO A 87 -10.86 5.34 -2.56
C PRO A 87 -10.00 4.90 -1.37
N PHE A 88 -8.85 4.31 -1.66
CA PHE A 88 -7.79 4.17 -0.66
C PHE A 88 -7.17 5.54 -0.42
N LEU A 89 -7.10 5.96 0.83
CA LEU A 89 -6.38 7.17 1.22
C LEU A 89 -4.97 6.79 1.67
N VAL A 90 -3.96 7.40 1.07
CA VAL A 90 -2.54 7.20 1.41
C VAL A 90 -1.94 8.52 1.88
N LEU A 91 -1.49 8.56 3.13
CA LEU A 91 -0.70 9.66 3.67
C LEU A 91 0.78 9.38 3.41
N SER A 92 1.41 10.23 2.62
CA SER A 92 2.77 10.10 2.15
C SER A 92 3.50 11.45 2.20
N GLY A 93 4.55 11.61 1.41
CA GLY A 93 5.28 12.87 1.24
C GLY A 93 6.77 12.66 1.31
N GLY A 94 7.47 13.55 2.02
CA GLY A 94 8.82 13.30 2.49
C GLY A 94 8.79 12.23 3.58
N ASP A 95 8.57 12.68 4.82
CA ASP A 95 8.30 11.77 5.94
C ASP A 95 7.08 12.29 6.73
N PRO A 96 5.94 11.60 6.71
CA PRO A 96 4.78 11.96 7.50
C PRO A 96 5.09 12.12 9.00
N LEU A 97 6.06 11.39 9.53
CA LEU A 97 6.49 11.46 10.94
C LEU A 97 7.17 12.79 11.31
N LYS A 98 7.50 13.62 10.32
CA LYS A 98 7.98 15.00 10.56
C LYS A 98 6.83 15.96 10.88
N ARG A 99 5.56 15.56 10.69
CA ARG A 99 4.40 16.36 11.07
C ARG A 99 4.07 16.19 12.55
N PRO A 100 4.05 17.24 13.35
CA PRO A 100 3.76 17.14 14.79
C PRO A 100 2.30 16.75 15.08
N ASP A 101 1.37 17.06 14.15
CA ASP A 101 -0.06 16.79 14.24
C ASP A 101 -0.47 15.51 13.47
N LEU A 102 0.49 14.64 13.08
CA LEU A 102 0.20 13.45 12.28
C LEU A 102 -0.87 12.56 12.90
N PHE A 103 -0.76 12.27 14.18
CA PHE A 103 -1.71 11.38 14.85
C PHE A 103 -3.11 11.99 14.97
N GLU A 104 -3.21 13.32 15.13
CA GLU A 104 -4.49 14.03 15.07
C GLU A 104 -5.10 13.97 13.66
N LEU A 105 -4.27 13.98 12.61
CA LEU A 105 -4.72 13.75 11.23
C LEU A 105 -5.27 12.34 11.04
N LEU A 106 -4.55 11.32 11.54
CA LEU A 106 -4.97 9.93 11.46
C LEU A 106 -6.29 9.70 12.21
N ASP A 107 -6.39 10.19 13.44
CA ASP A 107 -7.63 10.16 14.22
C ASP A 107 -8.79 10.84 13.45
N THR A 108 -8.52 12.02 12.87
CA THR A 108 -9.53 12.76 12.10
C THR A 108 -10.02 11.97 10.88
N ALA A 109 -9.12 11.28 10.16
CA ALA A 109 -9.49 10.45 9.02
C ALA A 109 -10.40 9.28 9.45
N VAL A 110 -10.04 8.62 10.56
CA VAL A 110 -10.82 7.49 11.10
C VAL A 110 -12.18 7.97 11.62
N ASP A 111 -12.25 9.11 12.28
CA ASP A 111 -13.49 9.71 12.81
C ASP A 111 -14.53 9.98 11.71
N VAL A 112 -14.09 10.37 10.50
CA VAL A 112 -14.98 10.57 9.36
C VAL A 112 -15.22 9.27 8.55
N GLY A 113 -14.72 8.13 9.06
CA GLY A 113 -14.91 6.80 8.48
C GLY A 113 -13.98 6.45 7.35
N VAL A 114 -12.85 7.14 7.18
CA VAL A 114 -11.80 6.81 6.21
C VAL A 114 -10.70 6.03 6.91
N THR A 115 -10.34 4.87 6.38
CA THR A 115 -9.21 4.10 6.87
C THR A 115 -7.94 4.52 6.13
N PRO A 116 -7.02 5.27 6.76
CA PRO A 116 -5.81 5.73 6.10
C PRO A 116 -4.77 4.62 5.97
N SER A 117 -3.98 4.66 4.90
CA SER A 117 -2.68 4.00 4.80
C SER A 117 -1.58 5.04 4.97
N ILE A 118 -0.43 4.65 5.47
CA ILE A 118 0.68 5.57 5.72
C ILE A 118 1.98 5.05 5.13
N THR A 119 2.77 5.95 4.54
CA THR A 119 4.08 5.64 3.93
C THR A 119 5.16 6.53 4.57
N PRO A 120 5.65 6.20 5.76
CA PRO A 120 6.73 6.94 6.40
C PRO A 120 8.09 6.63 5.79
N ALA A 121 9.07 7.51 6.02
CA ALA A 121 10.46 7.17 5.80
C ALA A 121 10.95 6.20 6.88
N THR A 122 11.85 5.28 6.51
CA THR A 122 12.45 4.32 7.44
C THR A 122 13.61 4.95 8.21
N THR A 123 13.28 5.93 9.04
CA THR A 123 14.19 6.65 9.94
C THR A 123 14.03 6.14 11.38
N GLU A 124 14.83 6.65 12.30
CA GLU A 124 14.71 6.37 13.75
C GLU A 124 13.33 6.75 14.33
N ARG A 125 12.57 7.62 13.63
CA ARG A 125 11.20 8.00 14.04
C ARG A 125 10.20 6.87 13.87
N LEU A 126 10.47 5.90 12.99
CA LEU A 126 9.63 4.73 12.77
C LEU A 126 10.03 3.62 13.75
N ASP A 127 9.87 3.89 15.01
CA ASP A 127 10.14 2.94 16.09
C ASP A 127 8.89 2.10 16.46
N ARG A 128 9.05 1.18 17.42
CA ARG A 128 7.96 0.31 17.88
C ARG A 128 6.76 1.12 18.41
N GLU A 129 7.01 2.13 19.23
CA GLU A 129 5.97 2.96 19.82
C GLU A 129 5.13 3.65 18.74
N THR A 130 5.78 4.18 17.72
CA THR A 130 5.13 4.81 16.56
C THR A 130 4.25 3.82 15.79
N ILE A 131 4.74 2.59 15.56
CA ILE A 131 3.98 1.56 14.83
C ILE A 131 2.79 1.05 15.67
N GLU A 132 2.97 0.88 16.98
CA GLU A 132 1.90 0.55 17.92
C GLU A 132 0.79 1.61 17.87
N ARG A 133 1.14 2.89 17.88
CA ARG A 133 0.17 3.98 17.74
C ARG A 133 -0.54 3.97 16.39
N PHE A 134 0.12 3.61 15.29
CA PHE A 134 -0.56 3.43 14.00
C PHE A 134 -1.64 2.34 14.06
N ALA A 135 -1.35 1.22 14.70
CA ALA A 135 -2.31 0.14 14.88
C ALA A 135 -3.48 0.58 15.79
N GLU A 136 -3.19 1.27 16.91
CA GLU A 136 -4.20 1.76 17.85
C GLU A 136 -5.17 2.77 17.24
N VAL A 137 -4.66 3.70 16.42
CA VAL A 137 -5.49 4.70 15.71
C VAL A 137 -6.34 4.05 14.61
N GLY A 138 -5.95 2.89 14.10
CA GLY A 138 -6.68 2.19 13.05
C GLY A 138 -6.16 2.47 11.64
N VAL A 139 -4.84 2.70 11.49
CA VAL A 139 -4.19 2.68 10.19
C VAL A 139 -4.41 1.33 9.53
N GLY A 140 -4.95 1.33 8.32
CA GLY A 140 -5.28 0.10 7.60
C GLY A 140 -4.06 -0.58 6.96
N ARG A 141 -2.99 0.19 6.68
CA ARG A 141 -1.77 -0.34 6.06
C ARG A 141 -0.57 0.56 6.30
N LEU A 142 0.54 -0.07 6.67
CA LEU A 142 1.87 0.54 6.71
C LEU A 142 2.62 0.20 5.42
N ALA A 143 2.98 1.20 4.62
CA ALA A 143 3.77 1.01 3.42
C ALA A 143 5.25 1.33 3.71
N LEU A 144 6.11 0.37 3.43
CA LEU A 144 7.55 0.45 3.64
C LEU A 144 8.27 0.40 2.29
N SER A 145 9.36 1.11 2.19
CA SER A 145 10.19 1.08 0.98
C SER A 145 11.25 -0.02 1.08
N LEU A 146 11.41 -0.78 -0.01
CA LEU A 146 12.47 -1.78 -0.17
C LEU A 146 12.97 -1.74 -1.62
N ASP A 147 14.08 -1.03 -1.87
CA ASP A 147 14.60 -0.77 -3.21
C ASP A 147 15.86 -1.57 -3.56
N GLY A 148 16.32 -2.40 -2.65
CA GLY A 148 17.44 -3.32 -2.83
C GLY A 148 17.24 -4.61 -2.04
N ALA A 149 17.80 -5.71 -2.52
CA ALA A 149 17.71 -7.01 -1.87
C ALA A 149 18.68 -7.17 -0.68
N THR A 150 19.60 -6.23 -0.52
CA THR A 150 20.60 -6.21 0.56
C THR A 150 20.69 -4.83 1.19
N ALA A 151 21.18 -4.75 2.44
CA ALA A 151 21.47 -3.48 3.07
C ALA A 151 22.36 -2.59 2.19
N ALA A 152 23.41 -3.16 1.59
CA ALA A 152 24.35 -2.41 0.76
C ALA A 152 23.70 -1.80 -0.50
N SER A 153 22.75 -2.47 -1.14
CA SER A 153 22.05 -1.95 -2.33
C SER A 153 20.95 -0.97 -1.94
N HIS A 154 20.17 -1.30 -0.93
CA HIS A 154 19.06 -0.47 -0.44
C HIS A 154 19.56 0.85 0.15
N ASP A 155 20.50 0.80 1.10
CA ASP A 155 21.02 1.97 1.79
C ASP A 155 21.71 2.94 0.82
N ARG A 156 22.50 2.38 -0.12
CA ARG A 156 23.09 3.19 -1.20
C ARG A 156 22.00 3.91 -2.02
N PHE A 157 20.89 3.24 -2.32
CA PHE A 157 19.78 3.82 -3.07
C PHE A 157 19.05 4.90 -2.27
N ARG A 158 18.94 4.73 -0.96
CA ARG A 158 18.31 5.69 -0.04
C ARG A 158 19.23 6.83 0.39
N GLY A 159 20.54 6.68 0.19
CA GLY A 159 21.54 7.66 0.60
C GLY A 159 21.84 7.68 2.10
N GLU A 160 21.37 6.68 2.86
CA GLU A 160 21.51 6.60 4.31
C GLU A 160 21.72 5.15 4.76
N GLU A 161 22.76 4.90 5.57
CA GLU A 161 23.05 3.58 6.13
C GLU A 161 22.01 3.16 7.19
N GLY A 162 21.64 1.88 7.20
CA GLY A 162 20.73 1.30 8.18
C GLY A 162 19.25 1.41 7.84
N THR A 163 18.89 2.01 6.71
CA THR A 163 17.49 2.12 6.27
C THR A 163 16.89 0.76 5.88
N TYR A 164 17.70 -0.16 5.36
CA TYR A 164 17.28 -1.54 5.12
C TYR A 164 16.88 -2.24 6.41
N GLU A 165 17.76 -2.21 7.41
CA GLU A 165 17.52 -2.83 8.71
C GLU A 165 16.30 -2.21 9.41
N ALA A 166 16.11 -0.89 9.26
CA ALA A 166 14.96 -0.19 9.80
C ALA A 166 13.66 -0.64 9.13
N ALA A 167 13.66 -0.81 7.79
CA ALA A 167 12.50 -1.31 7.05
C ALA A 167 12.14 -2.75 7.47
N MET A 168 13.13 -3.63 7.59
CA MET A 168 12.93 -5.01 8.02
C MET A 168 12.37 -5.09 9.44
N ARG A 169 12.94 -4.32 10.38
CA ARG A 169 12.41 -4.25 11.75
C ARG A 169 10.99 -3.70 11.81
N ALA A 170 10.70 -2.66 11.03
CA ALA A 170 9.34 -2.09 10.98
C ALA A 170 8.32 -3.11 10.44
N ALA A 171 8.69 -3.90 9.43
CA ALA A 171 7.85 -4.96 8.89
C ALA A 171 7.58 -6.06 9.93
N GLU A 172 8.60 -6.48 10.69
CA GLU A 172 8.46 -7.46 11.78
C GLU A 172 7.53 -6.94 12.89
N ILE A 173 7.70 -5.68 13.31
CA ILE A 173 6.84 -5.06 14.33
C ILE A 173 5.39 -4.98 13.84
N ALA A 174 5.17 -4.54 12.60
CA ALA A 174 3.84 -4.44 12.02
C ALA A 174 3.14 -5.81 11.98
N ARG A 175 3.87 -6.87 11.61
CA ARG A 175 3.36 -8.25 11.62
C ARG A 175 3.00 -8.72 13.03
N ASP A 176 3.82 -8.42 14.05
CA ASP A 176 3.54 -8.77 15.46
C ASP A 176 2.25 -8.10 15.95
N LEU A 177 1.86 -6.99 15.35
CA LEU A 177 0.67 -6.18 15.68
C LEU A 177 -0.52 -6.46 14.76
N ASP A 178 -0.45 -7.44 13.87
CA ASP A 178 -1.45 -7.72 12.83
C ASP A 178 -1.74 -6.50 11.93
N LEU A 179 -0.82 -5.53 11.83
CA LEU A 179 -0.92 -4.39 10.95
C LEU A 179 -0.49 -4.80 9.53
N SER A 180 -1.41 -4.65 8.58
CA SER A 180 -1.13 -4.98 7.18
C SER A 180 0.03 -4.17 6.63
N ILE A 181 0.98 -4.81 5.94
CA ILE A 181 2.12 -4.15 5.31
C ILE A 181 2.01 -4.14 3.79
N GLN A 182 2.55 -3.09 3.20
CA GLN A 182 2.80 -2.96 1.78
C GLN A 182 4.28 -2.70 1.57
N ILE A 183 4.85 -3.28 0.52
CA ILE A 183 6.21 -2.95 0.11
C ILE A 183 6.16 -2.13 -1.17
N ASN A 184 6.90 -1.03 -1.19
CA ASN A 184 7.10 -0.17 -2.35
C ASN A 184 8.54 -0.33 -2.83
N THR A 185 8.72 -0.66 -4.11
CA THR A 185 10.03 -0.85 -4.72
C THR A 185 10.18 0.08 -5.93
N THR A 186 11.21 0.91 -5.91
CA THR A 186 11.61 1.71 -7.09
C THR A 186 12.71 0.98 -7.83
N VAL A 187 12.45 0.63 -9.08
CA VAL A 187 13.37 -0.10 -9.95
C VAL A 187 14.10 0.86 -10.88
N THR A 188 15.41 0.79 -10.86
CA THR A 188 16.31 1.49 -11.79
C THR A 188 17.15 0.47 -12.54
N ALA A 189 17.93 0.92 -13.53
CA ALA A 189 18.89 0.07 -14.22
C ALA A 189 19.90 -0.58 -13.26
N ALA A 190 20.20 0.06 -12.12
CA ALA A 190 21.14 -0.46 -11.13
C ALA A 190 20.53 -1.54 -10.22
N THR A 191 19.20 -1.51 -9.99
CA THR A 191 18.52 -2.42 -9.06
C THR A 191 17.63 -3.45 -9.75
N ALA A 192 17.42 -3.34 -11.07
CA ALA A 192 16.52 -4.24 -11.82
C ALA A 192 16.90 -5.72 -11.71
N GLY A 193 18.20 -6.03 -11.60
CA GLY A 193 18.69 -7.41 -11.42
C GLY A 193 18.36 -8.02 -10.05
N GLU A 194 18.03 -7.19 -9.05
CA GLU A 194 17.69 -7.63 -7.70
C GLU A 194 16.17 -7.91 -7.52
N LEU A 195 15.34 -7.54 -8.49
CA LEU A 195 13.89 -7.64 -8.38
C LEU A 195 13.36 -9.04 -8.00
N PRO A 196 13.92 -10.16 -8.54
CA PRO A 196 13.50 -11.50 -8.13
C PRO A 196 13.79 -11.79 -6.66
N GLU A 197 14.90 -11.29 -6.14
CA GLU A 197 15.30 -11.44 -4.74
C GLU A 197 14.43 -10.59 -3.82
N ILE A 198 14.19 -9.33 -4.20
CA ILE A 198 13.25 -8.45 -3.48
C ILE A 198 11.87 -9.13 -3.41
N GLY A 199 11.40 -9.72 -4.50
CA GLY A 199 10.11 -10.44 -4.52
C GLY A 199 10.05 -11.61 -3.54
N ARG A 200 11.18 -12.32 -3.31
CA ARG A 200 11.25 -13.37 -2.27
C ARG A 200 11.14 -12.77 -0.86
N ILE A 201 11.87 -11.68 -0.60
CA ILE A 201 11.79 -10.97 0.68
C ILE A 201 10.36 -10.49 0.94
N VAL A 202 9.72 -9.88 -0.07
CA VAL A 202 8.32 -9.42 0.03
C VAL A 202 7.37 -10.56 0.40
N ALA A 203 7.54 -11.74 -0.20
CA ALA A 203 6.75 -12.92 0.11
C ALA A 203 7.03 -13.46 1.54
N GLU A 204 8.28 -13.44 1.99
CA GLU A 204 8.68 -13.84 3.35
C GLU A 204 8.13 -12.89 4.42
N LEU A 205 7.97 -11.62 4.09
CA LEU A 205 7.36 -10.62 4.96
C LEU A 205 5.84 -10.75 5.03
N ASP A 206 5.22 -11.61 4.23
CA ASP A 206 3.76 -11.74 4.11
C ASP A 206 3.07 -10.40 3.76
N ALA A 207 3.70 -9.61 2.89
CA ALA A 207 3.18 -8.32 2.51
C ALA A 207 1.86 -8.46 1.73
N ALA A 208 0.83 -7.74 2.16
CA ALA A 208 -0.48 -7.76 1.52
C ALA A 208 -0.48 -7.13 0.12
N MET A 209 0.52 -6.29 -0.17
CA MET A 209 0.70 -5.63 -1.47
C MET A 209 2.18 -5.39 -1.74
N TRP A 210 2.58 -5.59 -2.99
CA TRP A 210 3.86 -5.14 -3.52
C TRP A 210 3.62 -4.20 -4.68
N GLU A 211 4.07 -2.96 -4.54
CA GLU A 211 3.95 -1.93 -5.57
C GLU A 211 5.33 -1.64 -6.17
N VAL A 212 5.44 -1.71 -7.49
CA VAL A 212 6.71 -1.58 -8.20
C VAL A 212 6.65 -0.40 -9.15
N PHE A 213 7.58 0.55 -8.95
CA PHE A 213 7.74 1.76 -9.76
C PHE A 213 8.99 1.63 -10.63
N PHE A 214 8.88 1.95 -11.90
CA PHE A 214 10.01 1.94 -12.85
C PHE A 214 10.39 3.41 -13.18
N LEU A 215 11.68 3.72 -13.06
CA LEU A 215 12.28 4.99 -13.45
C LEU A 215 13.11 4.86 -14.73
#